data_d4f2c800298eb09d0fd4ffcce7843ce3
#
_entry.id   d4f2c800298eb09d0fd4ffcce7843ce3
#
_cell.length_a   1.000
_cell.length_b   1.000
_cell.length_c   1.000
_cell.angle_alpha   90.00
_cell.angle_beta   90.00
_cell.angle_gamma   90.00
#
_symmetry.space_group_name_H-M   'P 1'
#
loop_
_entity.id
_entity.type
_entity.pdbx_description
1 polymer ?
#
loop_
_entity_poly.entity_id
_entity_poly.type
_entity_poly.pdbx_seq_one_letter_code
_entity_poly.pdbx_strand_id
1 'polypeptide(L)'
;MKGVLIAGMMSLFMMTIAPGVLHADTMKGRGRAQTPAAQSAVELRLAMRKLWEEHITYTRNYIISAVAELEDAGAIAGRLLKNQDDIGAAIKPVYGEEAGNKLAALLRDHITIAVDVVKAAKAGASTDLAQ
;
A
#
# COMPACT_ATOMS: atom_id res chain seq x y z
N MET A 1 -60.88 9.14 32.42
CA MET A 1 -61.95 8.76 31.46
C MET A 1 -61.41 7.77 30.51
N LYS A 2 -62.00 6.54 30.51
CA LYS A 2 -61.93 5.48 29.47
C LYS A 2 -60.56 5.07 28.95
N GLY A 3 -59.87 4.00 29.29
CA GLY A 3 -60.31 2.63 29.53
C GLY A 3 -60.56 1.85 28.26
N VAL A 4 -59.49 1.19 27.65
CA VAL A 4 -59.75 0.01 26.83
C VAL A 4 -58.61 -0.99 27.04
N LEU A 5 -58.94 -2.04 27.74
CA LEU A 5 -58.26 -3.32 27.75
C LEU A 5 -58.51 -4.02 26.40
N ILE A 6 -57.46 -4.52 25.78
CA ILE A 6 -57.62 -5.61 24.81
C ILE A 6 -56.66 -6.72 25.22
N ALA A 7 -57.24 -7.73 25.82
CA ALA A 7 -56.69 -9.06 25.95
C ALA A 7 -56.84 -9.78 24.62
N GLY A 8 -55.84 -10.53 24.21
CA GLY A 8 -56.00 -11.30 23.00
C GLY A 8 -54.86 -12.26 22.73
N MET A 9 -55.04 -13.47 23.19
CA MET A 9 -54.61 -14.75 22.60
C MET A 9 -53.12 -15.01 22.37
N MET A 10 -52.59 -15.63 23.38
CA MET A 10 -51.39 -16.47 23.32
C MET A 10 -51.74 -17.78 22.58
N SER A 11 -51.44 -17.89 21.31
CA SER A 11 -51.56 -19.12 20.53
C SER A 11 -50.24 -19.91 20.64
N LEU A 12 -50.34 -20.97 21.44
CA LEU A 12 -49.26 -21.94 21.65
C LEU A 12 -49.12 -22.82 20.41
N PHE A 13 -48.20 -22.46 19.52
CA PHE A 13 -47.85 -23.29 18.37
C PHE A 13 -46.77 -24.30 18.77
N MET A 14 -47.23 -25.49 19.13
CA MET A 14 -46.39 -26.63 19.48
C MET A 14 -45.79 -27.20 18.17
N MET A 15 -44.58 -26.78 17.82
CA MET A 15 -43.87 -27.28 16.65
C MET A 15 -43.09 -28.54 17.02
N THR A 16 -43.61 -29.67 16.58
CA THR A 16 -42.94 -30.97 16.66
C THR A 16 -41.62 -30.97 15.88
N ILE A 17 -40.53 -31.06 16.62
CA ILE A 17 -39.18 -31.22 16.02
C ILE A 17 -39.06 -32.70 15.61
N ALA A 18 -39.10 -32.96 14.31
CA ALA A 18 -38.64 -34.23 13.75
C ALA A 18 -37.11 -34.32 13.82
N PRO A 19 -36.52 -35.47 14.15
CA PRO A 19 -35.08 -35.63 14.12
C PRO A 19 -34.62 -35.66 12.66
N GLY A 20 -34.29 -34.49 12.10
CA GLY A 20 -33.64 -34.36 10.81
C GLY A 20 -32.16 -34.76 10.93
N VAL A 21 -31.81 -35.74 10.15
CA VAL A 21 -30.45 -36.22 9.92
C VAL A 21 -29.50 -35.03 9.68
N LEU A 22 -28.53 -34.85 10.58
CA LEU A 22 -27.41 -33.94 10.39
C LEU A 22 -26.59 -34.46 9.19
N HIS A 23 -26.88 -33.93 7.99
CA HIS A 23 -25.94 -33.98 6.90
C HIS A 23 -24.81 -33.04 7.28
N ALA A 24 -23.65 -33.60 7.61
CA ALA A 24 -22.42 -32.88 7.65
C ALA A 24 -22.12 -32.42 6.21
N ASP A 25 -22.66 -31.26 5.85
CA ASP A 25 -22.24 -30.54 4.67
C ASP A 25 -20.76 -30.21 4.88
N THR A 26 -19.95 -31.00 4.21
CA THR A 26 -18.52 -30.77 4.06
C THR A 26 -18.39 -29.32 3.56
N MET A 27 -17.97 -28.42 4.43
CA MET A 27 -17.57 -27.05 4.08
C MET A 27 -16.31 -27.17 3.23
N LYS A 28 -16.51 -27.59 1.99
CA LYS A 28 -15.53 -27.45 0.93
C LYS A 28 -15.37 -25.95 0.75
N GLY A 29 -14.33 -25.38 1.39
CA GLY A 29 -14.01 -23.97 1.30
C GLY A 29 -14.00 -23.59 -0.19
N ARG A 30 -15.08 -22.96 -0.64
CA ARG A 30 -15.12 -22.26 -1.92
C ARG A 30 -14.13 -21.10 -1.74
N GLY A 31 -12.87 -21.37 -2.06
CA GLY A 31 -11.91 -20.32 -2.36
C GLY A 31 -12.61 -19.38 -3.32
N ARG A 32 -13.02 -18.21 -2.83
CA ARG A 32 -13.67 -17.18 -3.66
C ARG A 32 -12.68 -16.86 -4.77
N ALA A 33 -12.93 -17.33 -5.97
CA ALA A 33 -12.12 -17.00 -7.12
C ALA A 33 -12.05 -15.47 -7.18
N GLN A 34 -10.84 -14.93 -7.07
CA GLN A 34 -10.64 -13.49 -7.14
C GLN A 34 -11.00 -13.03 -8.55
N THR A 35 -11.73 -11.93 -8.65
CA THR A 35 -11.98 -11.30 -9.96
C THR A 35 -10.67 -10.80 -10.55
N PRO A 36 -10.52 -10.71 -11.88
CA PRO A 36 -9.31 -10.15 -12.51
C PRO A 36 -8.93 -8.78 -11.96
N ALA A 37 -9.91 -7.91 -11.69
CA ALA A 37 -9.68 -6.60 -11.08
C ALA A 37 -9.13 -6.70 -9.64
N ALA A 38 -9.63 -7.64 -8.84
CA ALA A 38 -9.12 -7.87 -7.48
C ALA A 38 -7.70 -8.44 -7.51
N GLN A 39 -7.39 -9.30 -8.47
CA GLN A 39 -6.04 -9.83 -8.67
C GLN A 39 -5.07 -8.73 -9.06
N SER A 40 -5.40 -7.88 -10.03
CA SER A 40 -4.57 -6.73 -10.43
C SER A 40 -4.31 -5.75 -9.28
N ALA A 41 -5.31 -5.52 -8.41
CA ALA A 41 -5.13 -4.68 -7.22
C ALA A 41 -4.19 -5.29 -6.19
N VAL A 42 -4.19 -6.61 -6.03
CA VAL A 42 -3.25 -7.32 -5.15
C VAL A 42 -1.84 -7.27 -5.72
N GLU A 43 -1.68 -7.52 -7.01
CA GLU A 43 -0.40 -7.47 -7.71
C GLU A 43 0.24 -6.08 -7.61
N LEU A 44 -0.52 -5.01 -7.86
CA LEU A 44 -0.05 -3.64 -7.70
C LEU A 44 0.39 -3.37 -6.26
N ARG A 45 -0.39 -3.80 -5.27
CA ARG A 45 -0.04 -3.60 -3.86
C ARG A 45 1.27 -4.28 -3.48
N LEU A 46 1.48 -5.50 -3.95
CA LEU A 46 2.71 -6.25 -3.70
C LEU A 46 3.92 -5.62 -4.39
N ALA A 47 3.76 -5.19 -5.65
CA ALA A 47 4.80 -4.48 -6.39
C ALA A 47 5.17 -3.17 -5.70
N MET A 48 4.19 -2.35 -5.31
CA MET A 48 4.42 -1.10 -4.61
C MET A 48 5.08 -1.30 -3.25
N ARG A 49 4.68 -2.33 -2.49
CA ARG A 49 5.32 -2.65 -1.22
C ARG A 49 6.81 -2.93 -1.39
N LYS A 50 7.17 -3.79 -2.33
CA LYS A 50 8.57 -4.10 -2.65
C LYS A 50 9.34 -2.84 -3.04
N LEU A 51 8.78 -2.02 -3.93
CA LEU A 51 9.44 -0.81 -4.41
C LEU A 51 9.64 0.24 -3.30
N TRP A 52 8.70 0.37 -2.36
CA TRP A 52 8.86 1.25 -1.20
C TRP A 52 9.86 0.69 -0.18
N GLU A 53 9.94 -0.60 0.03
CA GLU A 53 10.99 -1.23 0.85
C GLU A 53 12.37 -0.99 0.25
N GLU A 54 12.52 -1.12 -1.07
CA GLU A 54 13.74 -0.77 -1.80
C GLU A 54 14.07 0.73 -1.67
N HIS A 55 13.08 1.60 -1.82
CA HIS A 55 13.24 3.05 -1.66
C HIS A 55 13.84 3.40 -0.29
N ILE A 56 13.26 2.89 0.79
CA ILE A 56 13.75 3.14 2.15
C ILE A 56 15.18 2.60 2.32
N THR A 57 15.44 1.41 1.80
CA THR A 57 16.76 0.77 1.88
C THR A 57 17.83 1.59 1.18
N TYR A 58 17.58 2.01 -0.08
CA TYR A 58 18.55 2.79 -0.83
C TYR A 58 18.70 4.23 -0.30
N THR A 59 17.61 4.84 0.19
CA THR A 59 17.69 6.14 0.86
C THR A 59 18.58 6.08 2.09
N ARG A 60 18.39 5.08 2.96
CA ARG A 60 19.24 4.88 4.13
C ARG A 60 20.70 4.66 3.74
N ASN A 61 20.94 3.78 2.78
CA ASN A 61 22.30 3.49 2.32
C ASN A 61 22.96 4.74 1.72
N TYR A 62 22.23 5.54 0.93
CA TYR A 62 22.74 6.79 0.40
C TYR A 62 23.16 7.75 1.51
N ILE A 63 22.32 7.96 2.52
CA ILE A 63 22.65 8.86 3.63
C ILE A 63 23.92 8.39 4.34
N ILE A 64 24.05 7.10 4.63
CA ILE A 64 25.24 6.53 5.28
C ILE A 64 26.47 6.77 4.43
N SER A 65 26.45 6.42 3.15
CA SER A 65 27.59 6.55 2.26
C SER A 65 27.97 8.01 2.02
N ALA A 66 26.97 8.90 1.86
CA ALA A 66 27.22 10.33 1.67
C ALA A 66 27.82 10.99 2.92
N VAL A 67 27.33 10.65 4.13
CA VAL A 67 27.85 11.20 5.39
C VAL A 67 29.24 10.67 5.69
N ALA A 68 29.47 9.38 5.45
CA ALA A 68 30.76 8.73 5.71
C ALA A 68 31.78 8.89 4.54
N GLU A 69 31.44 9.61 3.48
CA GLU A 69 32.31 9.83 2.30
C GLU A 69 32.75 8.54 1.59
N LEU A 70 31.84 7.55 1.53
CA LEU A 70 32.14 6.29 0.88
C LEU A 70 32.06 6.46 -0.64
N GLU A 71 32.92 5.72 -1.37
CA GLU A 71 33.02 5.78 -2.83
C GLU A 71 31.75 5.34 -3.58
N ASP A 72 30.90 4.52 -2.92
CA ASP A 72 29.69 3.97 -3.50
C ASP A 72 28.47 4.93 -3.44
N ALA A 73 28.58 6.09 -2.78
CA ALA A 73 27.47 7.05 -2.63
C ALA A 73 26.83 7.42 -3.99
N GLY A 74 27.64 7.62 -5.04
CA GLY A 74 27.15 7.93 -6.38
C GLY A 74 26.36 6.76 -7.01
N ALA A 75 26.85 5.54 -6.85
CA ALA A 75 26.19 4.34 -7.36
C ALA A 75 24.83 4.10 -6.66
N ILE A 76 24.78 4.30 -5.34
CA ILE A 76 23.56 4.18 -4.55
C ILE A 76 22.54 5.26 -4.94
N ALA A 77 22.96 6.51 -5.12
CA ALA A 77 22.09 7.58 -5.62
C ALA A 77 21.48 7.23 -6.99
N GLY A 78 22.30 6.70 -7.92
CA GLY A 78 21.83 6.24 -9.22
C GLY A 78 20.79 5.11 -9.10
N ARG A 79 21.00 4.14 -8.21
CA ARG A 79 20.02 3.06 -7.95
C ARG A 79 18.73 3.59 -7.31
N LEU A 80 18.84 4.56 -6.43
CA LEU A 80 17.69 5.21 -5.81
C LEU A 80 16.86 5.96 -6.86
N LEU A 81 17.49 6.70 -7.78
CA LEU A 81 16.80 7.34 -8.89
C LEU A 81 16.10 6.33 -9.81
N LYS A 82 16.74 5.19 -10.10
CA LYS A 82 16.13 4.11 -10.88
C LYS A 82 14.88 3.54 -10.19
N ASN A 83 14.87 3.45 -8.87
CA ASN A 83 13.71 3.02 -8.10
C ASN A 83 12.49 3.96 -8.32
N GLN A 84 12.70 5.26 -8.51
CA GLN A 84 11.61 6.20 -8.82
C GLN A 84 10.98 5.91 -10.18
N ASP A 85 11.80 5.56 -11.17
CA ASP A 85 11.31 5.13 -12.50
C ASP A 85 10.50 3.83 -12.39
N ASP A 86 10.96 2.88 -11.57
CA ASP A 86 10.29 1.60 -11.34
C ASP A 86 8.93 1.80 -10.62
N ILE A 87 8.85 2.73 -9.66
CA ILE A 87 7.58 3.10 -8.99
C ILE A 87 6.59 3.69 -10.00
N GLY A 88 7.05 4.63 -10.85
CA GLY A 88 6.21 5.19 -11.90
C GLY A 88 5.72 4.14 -12.90
N ALA A 89 6.60 3.22 -13.30
CA ALA A 89 6.25 2.12 -14.19
C ALA A 89 5.21 1.17 -13.59
N ALA A 90 5.29 0.88 -12.30
CA ALA A 90 4.38 -0.04 -11.62
C ALA A 90 2.91 0.41 -11.62
N ILE A 91 2.64 1.73 -11.68
CA ILE A 91 1.28 2.25 -11.69
C ILE A 91 0.69 2.39 -13.12
N LYS A 92 1.51 2.36 -14.17
CA LYS A 92 1.07 2.56 -15.56
C LYS A 92 -0.05 1.62 -16.01
N PRO A 93 -0.05 0.32 -15.67
CA PRO A 93 -1.11 -0.59 -16.07
C PRO A 93 -2.50 -0.23 -15.53
N VAL A 94 -2.55 0.51 -14.41
CA VAL A 94 -3.79 0.89 -13.72
C VAL A 94 -4.19 2.33 -14.02
N TYR A 95 -3.21 3.25 -14.04
CA TYR A 95 -3.47 4.70 -14.13
C TYR A 95 -3.03 5.32 -15.46
N GLY A 96 -2.42 4.54 -16.35
CA GLY A 96 -1.97 4.99 -17.68
C GLY A 96 -0.55 5.55 -17.69
N GLU A 97 -0.02 5.67 -18.89
CA GLU A 97 1.37 6.12 -19.16
C GLU A 97 1.65 7.52 -18.59
N GLU A 98 0.74 8.47 -18.81
CA GLU A 98 0.92 9.86 -18.39
C GLU A 98 1.06 9.96 -16.87
N ALA A 99 0.17 9.31 -16.13
CA ALA A 99 0.21 9.29 -14.65
C ALA A 99 1.51 8.66 -14.13
N GLY A 100 1.94 7.54 -14.72
CA GLY A 100 3.18 6.87 -14.34
C GLY A 100 4.41 7.73 -14.59
N ASN A 101 4.49 8.37 -15.76
CA ASN A 101 5.59 9.25 -16.11
C ASN A 101 5.64 10.49 -15.21
N LYS A 102 4.50 11.09 -14.90
CA LYS A 102 4.40 12.24 -14.00
C LYS A 102 4.84 11.87 -12.57
N LEU A 103 4.41 10.73 -12.07
CA LEU A 103 4.83 10.25 -10.75
C LEU A 103 6.35 10.01 -10.71
N ALA A 104 6.92 9.34 -11.71
CA ALA A 104 8.36 9.11 -11.79
C ALA A 104 9.14 10.43 -11.76
N ALA A 105 8.72 11.43 -12.56
CA ALA A 105 9.35 12.74 -12.60
C ALA A 105 9.34 13.43 -11.23
N LEU A 106 8.17 13.52 -10.59
CA LEU A 106 8.02 14.12 -9.25
C LEU A 106 8.88 13.43 -8.19
N LEU A 107 8.95 12.10 -8.23
CA LEU A 107 9.77 11.33 -7.29
C LEU A 107 11.27 11.53 -7.57
N ARG A 108 11.70 11.63 -8.83
CA ARG A 108 13.10 11.94 -9.18
C ARG A 108 13.49 13.31 -8.66
N ASP A 109 12.66 14.33 -8.87
CA ASP A 109 12.89 15.67 -8.35
C ASP A 109 13.01 15.65 -6.83
N HIS A 110 12.11 14.95 -6.14
CA HIS A 110 12.18 14.75 -4.70
C HIS A 110 13.51 14.15 -4.24
N ILE A 111 14.01 13.11 -4.91
CA ILE A 111 15.30 12.49 -4.56
C ILE A 111 16.46 13.43 -4.85
N THR A 112 16.44 14.17 -5.95
CA THR A 112 17.48 15.13 -6.28
C THR A 112 17.60 16.21 -5.20
N ILE A 113 16.46 16.78 -4.79
CA ILE A 113 16.40 17.76 -3.69
C ILE A 113 16.92 17.15 -2.39
N ALA A 114 16.48 15.91 -2.05
CA ALA A 114 16.94 15.23 -0.84
C ALA A 114 18.46 14.99 -0.83
N VAL A 115 19.04 14.65 -1.97
CA VAL A 115 20.50 14.53 -2.14
C VAL A 115 21.21 15.84 -1.84
N ASP A 116 20.69 16.95 -2.37
CA ASP A 116 21.28 18.26 -2.17
C ASP A 116 21.12 18.74 -0.71
N VAL A 117 20.00 18.44 -0.07
CA VAL A 117 19.80 18.68 1.38
C VAL A 117 20.83 17.93 2.23
N VAL A 118 21.09 16.66 1.93
CA VAL A 118 22.10 15.86 2.64
C VAL A 118 23.50 16.46 2.47
N LYS A 119 23.84 16.88 1.25
CA LYS A 119 25.14 17.55 0.96
C LYS A 119 25.27 18.87 1.71
N ALA A 120 24.24 19.73 1.68
CA ALA A 120 24.22 21.02 2.37
C ALA A 120 24.34 20.82 3.89
N ALA A 121 23.60 19.89 4.48
CA ALA A 121 23.67 19.57 5.90
C ALA A 121 25.07 19.11 6.32
N LYS A 122 25.70 18.27 5.49
CA LYS A 122 27.07 17.81 5.71
C LYS A 122 28.10 18.95 5.63
N ALA A 123 27.94 19.87 4.69
CA ALA A 123 28.80 21.04 4.54
C ALA A 123 28.62 22.09 5.66
N GLY A 124 27.64 21.92 6.56
CA GLY A 124 27.34 22.88 7.61
C GLY A 124 26.69 24.16 7.11
N ALA A 125 26.20 24.18 5.88
CA ALA A 125 25.53 25.32 5.26
C ALA A 125 24.09 25.44 5.76
N SER A 126 23.90 25.93 6.97
CA SER A 126 22.55 26.08 7.57
C SER A 126 21.65 27.05 6.80
N THR A 127 22.21 27.98 6.02
CA THR A 127 21.48 28.93 5.16
C THR A 127 20.81 28.25 3.96
N ASP A 128 21.41 27.19 3.43
CA ASP A 128 20.88 26.46 2.27
C ASP A 128 19.74 25.48 2.65
N LEU A 129 19.59 25.20 3.94
CA LEU A 129 18.53 24.34 4.46
C LEU A 129 17.23 25.11 4.77
N ALA A 130 17.27 26.45 4.71
CA ALA A 130 16.12 27.31 5.07
C ALA A 130 15.27 27.74 3.85
N GLN A 131 15.62 27.32 2.63
CA GLN A 131 14.91 27.58 1.38
C GLN A 131 14.03 26.38 0.98
#